data_10ffd7bb8c910dd728cb452100777f5d
#
_entry.id   10ffd7bb8c910dd728cb452100777f5d
#
_cell.length_a   1.000
_cell.length_b   1.000
_cell.length_c   1.000
_cell.angle_alpha   90.00
_cell.angle_beta   90.00
_cell.angle_gamma   90.00
#
_symmetry.space_group_name_H-M   'P 1'
#
loop_
_entity.id
_entity.type
_entity.pdbx_description
1 polymer ?
#
loop_
_entity_poly.entity_id
_entity_poly.type
_entity_poly.pdbx_seq_one_letter_code
_entity_poly.pdbx_strand_id
1 'polypeptide(L)'
;HSYLIAYSTIVLLGISFALVPAALWPSVPKIIDEKVLGSAYCLIFWVQNFGLCFVPMLIGSVLAQANANNPAVIAAKAQGAEFIPYDYTIPLVIFACFGVAALLLAFYLKIIDRKHSFGLEQPNIKA
;
A
#
# COMPACT_ATOMS: atom_id res chain seq x y z
N HIS A 1 2.44 -1.21 28.41
CA HIS A 1 1.52 -1.90 27.47
C HIS A 1 1.53 -1.30 26.06
N SER A 2 1.77 0.02 25.91
CA SER A 2 1.78 0.68 24.58
C SER A 2 2.87 0.17 23.63
N TYR A 3 4.06 -0.15 24.14
CA TYR A 3 5.18 -0.61 23.30
C TYR A 3 4.91 -1.97 22.66
N LEU A 4 4.29 -2.91 23.37
CA LEU A 4 3.94 -4.23 22.85
C LEU A 4 2.97 -4.11 21.66
N ILE A 5 1.97 -3.25 21.77
CA ILE A 5 1.01 -2.99 20.69
C ILE A 5 1.74 -2.38 19.48
N ALA A 6 2.62 -1.40 19.70
CA ALA A 6 3.38 -0.76 18.63
C ALA A 6 4.27 -1.76 17.90
N TYR A 7 5.04 -2.59 18.60
CA TYR A 7 5.87 -3.63 18.00
C TYR A 7 5.05 -4.67 17.25
N SER A 8 3.93 -5.13 17.81
CA SER A 8 3.04 -6.08 17.14
C SER A 8 2.49 -5.51 15.84
N THR A 9 2.10 -4.24 15.84
CA THR A 9 1.59 -3.56 14.64
C THR A 9 2.66 -3.44 13.56
N ILE A 10 3.91 -3.09 13.92
CA ILE A 10 5.03 -2.99 12.98
C ILE A 10 5.36 -4.36 12.37
N VAL A 11 5.39 -5.42 13.18
CA VAL A 11 5.63 -6.79 12.69
C VAL A 11 4.53 -7.22 11.73
N LEU A 12 3.27 -6.98 12.09
CA LEU A 12 2.12 -7.33 11.24
C LEU A 12 2.12 -6.55 9.93
N LEU A 13 2.50 -5.28 9.96
CA LEU A 13 2.69 -4.44 8.78
C LEU A 13 3.82 -4.98 7.89
N GLY A 14 4.95 -5.38 8.47
CA GLY A 14 6.07 -5.96 7.75
C GLY A 14 5.71 -7.27 7.06
N ILE A 15 4.99 -8.17 7.74
CA ILE A 15 4.47 -9.42 7.16
C ILE A 15 3.52 -9.11 6.00
N SER A 16 2.57 -8.21 6.18
CA SER A 16 1.62 -7.81 5.15
C SER A 16 2.32 -7.23 3.92
N PHE A 17 3.34 -6.39 4.14
CA PHE A 17 4.14 -5.81 3.07
C PHE A 17 4.95 -6.86 2.29
N ALA A 18 5.45 -7.90 2.96
CA ALA A 18 6.20 -8.98 2.31
C ALA A 18 5.29 -9.93 1.50
N LEU A 19 4.05 -10.16 1.95
CA LEU A 19 3.12 -11.06 1.27
C LEU A 19 2.66 -10.55 -0.09
N VAL A 20 2.49 -9.23 -0.25
CA VAL A 20 2.00 -8.63 -1.50
C VAL A 20 2.94 -8.91 -2.68
N PRO A 21 4.24 -8.57 -2.63
CA PRO A 21 5.15 -8.90 -3.72
C PRO A 21 5.34 -10.41 -3.88
N ALA A 22 5.37 -11.18 -2.79
CA ALA A 22 5.50 -12.63 -2.86
C ALA A 22 4.36 -13.30 -3.65
N ALA A 23 3.16 -12.74 -3.61
CA ALA A 23 2.02 -13.22 -4.39
C ALA A 23 1.99 -12.67 -5.82
N LEU A 24 2.31 -11.38 -6.00
CA LEU A 24 2.21 -10.71 -7.31
C LEU A 24 3.31 -11.11 -8.29
N TRP A 25 4.57 -11.16 -7.85
CA TRP A 25 5.69 -11.42 -8.75
C TRP A 25 5.61 -12.75 -9.49
N PRO A 26 5.28 -13.88 -8.83
CA PRO A 26 5.13 -15.16 -9.53
C PRO A 26 3.89 -15.24 -10.42
N SER A 27 2.91 -14.35 -10.25
CA SER A 27 1.68 -14.35 -11.04
C SER A 27 1.85 -13.70 -12.42
N VAL A 28 2.79 -12.76 -12.57
CA VAL A 28 3.02 -12.05 -13.83
C VAL A 28 3.37 -12.98 -14.99
N PRO A 29 4.32 -13.94 -14.86
CA PRO A 29 4.66 -14.86 -15.95
C PRO A 29 3.55 -15.83 -16.37
N LYS A 30 2.50 -15.95 -15.54
CA LYS A 30 1.34 -16.80 -15.88
C LYS A 30 0.36 -16.10 -16.81
N ILE A 31 0.37 -14.77 -16.82
CA ILE A 31 -0.58 -13.95 -17.58
C ILE A 31 0.08 -13.38 -18.83
N ILE A 32 1.39 -13.17 -18.81
CA ILE A 32 2.14 -12.44 -19.83
C ILE A 32 3.07 -13.40 -20.59
N ASP A 33 3.13 -13.26 -21.92
CA ASP A 33 4.06 -14.01 -22.78
C ASP A 33 5.53 -13.71 -22.38
N GLU A 34 6.38 -14.73 -22.38
CA GLU A 34 7.79 -14.63 -22.03
C GLU A 34 8.55 -13.57 -22.85
N LYS A 35 8.14 -13.37 -24.12
CA LYS A 35 8.76 -12.40 -25.03
C LYS A 35 8.63 -10.95 -24.58
N VAL A 36 7.56 -10.61 -23.84
CA VAL A 36 7.28 -9.24 -23.38
C VAL A 36 7.32 -9.10 -21.85
N LEU A 37 7.73 -10.15 -21.16
CA LEU A 37 7.75 -10.23 -19.70
C LEU A 37 8.61 -9.11 -19.08
N GLY A 38 9.77 -8.82 -19.67
CA GLY A 38 10.64 -7.73 -19.21
C GLY A 38 9.95 -6.36 -19.28
N SER A 39 9.24 -6.08 -20.38
CA SER A 39 8.49 -4.84 -20.55
C SER A 39 7.33 -4.74 -19.55
N ALA A 40 6.67 -5.86 -19.27
CA ALA A 40 5.60 -5.92 -18.28
C ALA A 40 6.11 -5.60 -16.88
N TYR A 41 7.24 -6.15 -16.46
CA TYR A 41 7.86 -5.82 -15.19
C TYR A 41 8.29 -4.35 -15.12
N CYS A 42 8.88 -3.80 -16.18
CA CYS A 42 9.23 -2.39 -16.24
C CYS A 42 7.99 -1.49 -16.04
N LEU A 43 6.88 -1.82 -16.67
CA LEU A 43 5.64 -1.07 -16.52
C LEU A 43 5.09 -1.14 -15.09
N ILE A 44 5.10 -2.33 -14.47
CA ILE A 44 4.68 -2.52 -13.07
C ILE A 44 5.54 -1.67 -12.14
N PHE A 45 6.87 -1.72 -12.30
CA PHE A 45 7.79 -0.90 -11.50
C PHE A 45 7.58 0.59 -11.72
N TRP A 46 7.32 1.01 -12.95
CA TRP A 46 7.05 2.42 -13.24
C TRP A 46 5.81 2.92 -12.51
N VAL A 47 4.70 2.18 -12.60
CA VAL A 47 3.45 2.50 -11.89
C VAL A 47 3.66 2.48 -10.37
N GLN A 48 4.39 1.49 -9.85
CA GLN A 48 4.72 1.39 -8.42
C GLN A 48 5.52 2.60 -7.93
N ASN A 49 6.56 3.01 -8.66
CA ASN A 49 7.38 4.17 -8.28
C ASN A 49 6.59 5.47 -8.35
N PHE A 50 5.66 5.59 -9.31
CA PHE A 50 4.74 6.71 -9.37
C PHE A 50 3.88 6.80 -8.10
N GLY A 51 3.32 5.67 -7.66
CA GLY A 51 2.59 5.58 -6.41
C GLY A 51 3.44 5.94 -5.18
N LEU A 52 4.68 5.43 -5.11
CA LEU A 52 5.62 5.74 -4.03
C LEU A 52 6.01 7.23 -3.96
N CYS A 53 5.97 7.94 -5.08
CA CYS A 53 6.23 9.38 -5.12
C CYS A 53 4.98 10.18 -4.71
N PHE A 54 3.84 9.91 -5.34
CA PHE A 54 2.64 10.74 -5.20
C PHE A 54 1.86 10.49 -3.91
N VAL A 55 1.78 9.24 -3.43
CA VAL A 55 1.00 8.93 -2.23
C VAL A 55 1.55 9.63 -0.98
N PRO A 56 2.86 9.63 -0.69
CA PRO A 56 3.40 10.39 0.44
C PRO A 56 3.18 11.90 0.33
N MET A 57 3.29 12.47 -0.89
CA MET A 57 3.01 13.89 -1.12
C MET A 57 1.55 14.23 -0.82
N LEU A 58 0.63 13.39 -1.30
CA LEU A 58 -0.80 13.56 -1.06
C LEU A 58 -1.10 13.45 0.44
N ILE A 59 -0.60 12.44 1.12
CA ILE A 59 -0.81 12.25 2.55
C ILE A 59 -0.21 13.41 3.36
N GLY A 60 0.99 13.86 3.00
CA GLY A 60 1.63 15.01 3.64
C GLY A 60 0.82 16.30 3.49
N SER A 61 0.30 16.56 2.30
CA SER A 61 -0.56 17.74 2.05
C SER A 61 -1.88 17.66 2.80
N VAL A 62 -2.52 16.49 2.83
CA VAL A 62 -3.75 16.26 3.58
C VAL A 62 -3.52 16.41 5.08
N LEU A 63 -2.43 15.86 5.61
CA LEU A 63 -2.06 16.00 7.03
C LEU A 63 -1.84 17.47 7.40
N ALA A 64 -1.14 18.23 6.55
CA ALA A 64 -0.90 19.65 6.76
C ALA A 64 -2.20 20.44 6.76
N GLN A 65 -3.10 20.19 5.81
CA GLN A 65 -4.39 20.87 5.73
C GLN A 65 -5.32 20.52 6.88
N ALA A 66 -5.42 19.24 7.25
CA ALA A 66 -6.25 18.78 8.35
C ALA A 66 -5.85 19.40 9.70
N ASN A 67 -4.55 19.70 9.85
CA ASN A 67 -4.00 20.25 11.08
C ASN A 67 -3.72 21.76 11.02
N ALA A 68 -4.03 22.42 9.93
CA ALA A 68 -3.74 23.86 9.74
C ALA A 68 -4.37 24.74 10.82
N ASN A 69 -5.59 24.40 11.24
CA ASN A 69 -6.36 25.14 12.24
C ASN A 69 -6.48 24.41 13.59
N ASN A 70 -5.70 23.33 13.80
CA ASN A 70 -5.73 22.59 15.04
C ASN A 70 -5.01 23.37 16.15
N PRO A 71 -5.72 23.82 17.21
CA PRO A 71 -5.13 24.67 18.24
C PRO A 71 -4.01 24.00 19.02
N ALA A 72 -4.09 22.67 19.21
CA ALA A 72 -3.05 21.90 19.88
C ALA A 72 -1.74 21.87 19.06
N VAL A 73 -1.84 21.74 17.74
CA VAL A 73 -0.70 21.76 16.81
C VAL A 73 -0.07 23.15 16.75
N ILE A 74 -0.90 24.21 16.70
CA ILE A 74 -0.43 25.60 16.66
C ILE A 74 0.30 25.92 17.95
N ALA A 75 -0.28 25.59 19.10
CA ALA A 75 0.34 25.84 20.42
C ALA A 75 1.67 25.08 20.59
N ALA A 76 1.73 23.81 20.20
CA ALA A 76 2.94 23.00 20.26
C ALA A 76 4.07 23.57 19.37
N LYS A 77 3.73 24.01 18.15
CA LYS A 77 4.70 24.66 17.27
C LYS A 77 5.21 26.00 17.82
N ALA A 78 4.31 26.81 18.38
CA ALA A 78 4.68 28.10 18.96
C ALA A 78 5.60 27.97 20.18
N GLN A 79 5.46 26.88 20.94
CA GLN A 79 6.29 26.56 22.10
C GLN A 79 7.59 25.83 21.76
N GLY A 80 7.82 25.49 20.50
CA GLY A 80 8.96 24.68 20.08
C GLY A 80 8.97 23.27 20.68
N ALA A 81 7.79 22.70 20.91
CA ALA A 81 7.66 21.38 21.52
C ALA A 81 8.30 20.31 20.64
N GLU A 82 9.03 19.39 21.25
CA GLU A 82 9.66 18.25 20.59
C GLU A 82 8.63 17.30 19.96
N PHE A 83 7.44 17.20 20.56
CA PHE A 83 6.32 16.40 20.05
C PHE A 83 5.17 17.32 19.62
N ILE A 84 4.75 17.17 18.35
CA ILE A 84 3.60 17.90 17.80
C ILE A 84 2.41 16.93 17.67
N PRO A 85 1.27 17.19 18.34
CA PRO A 85 0.12 16.30 18.36
C PRO A 85 -0.74 16.45 17.11
N TYR A 86 -0.25 15.93 15.97
CA TYR A 86 -1.01 15.90 14.73
C TYR A 86 -2.22 14.96 14.81
N ASP A 87 -3.33 15.40 14.24
CA ASP A 87 -4.48 14.53 13.98
C ASP A 87 -4.26 13.77 12.68
N TYR A 88 -4.15 12.44 12.76
CA TYR A 88 -3.94 11.53 11.65
C TYR A 88 -5.22 10.87 11.15
N THR A 89 -6.39 11.28 11.64
CA THR A 89 -7.68 10.64 11.32
C THR A 89 -7.93 10.61 9.81
N ILE A 90 -7.79 11.75 9.13
CA ILE A 90 -8.04 11.82 7.67
C ILE A 90 -7.02 11.00 6.87
N PRO A 91 -5.70 11.11 7.08
CA PRO A 91 -4.72 10.20 6.48
C PRO A 91 -5.02 8.72 6.67
N LEU A 92 -5.42 8.30 7.87
CA LEU A 92 -5.77 6.90 8.15
C LEU A 92 -7.00 6.44 7.38
N VAL A 93 -8.02 7.29 7.25
CA VAL A 93 -9.21 7.00 6.43
C VAL A 93 -8.83 6.83 4.97
N ILE A 94 -7.94 7.67 4.43
CA ILE A 94 -7.45 7.55 3.05
C ILE A 94 -6.72 6.21 2.85
N PHE A 95 -5.85 5.81 3.77
CA PHE A 95 -5.18 4.50 3.70
C PHE A 95 -6.17 3.35 3.79
N ALA A 96 -7.20 3.45 4.64
CA ALA A 96 -8.25 2.45 4.71
C ALA A 96 -9.02 2.34 3.39
N CYS A 97 -9.33 3.46 2.73
CA CYS A 97 -9.95 3.47 1.40
C CYS A 97 -9.06 2.80 0.34
N PHE A 98 -7.74 3.06 0.35
CA PHE A 98 -6.81 2.37 -0.54
C PHE A 98 -6.77 0.86 -0.26
N GLY A 99 -6.82 0.45 1.02
CA GLY A 99 -6.90 -0.96 1.40
C GLY A 99 -8.16 -1.64 0.85
N VAL A 100 -9.32 -0.99 0.97
CA VAL A 100 -10.59 -1.49 0.41
C VAL A 100 -10.51 -1.58 -1.11
N ALA A 101 -9.98 -0.55 -1.78
CA ALA A 101 -9.80 -0.56 -3.24
C ALA A 101 -8.88 -1.71 -3.69
N ALA A 102 -7.78 -1.96 -2.97
CA ALA A 102 -6.87 -3.06 -3.24
C ALA A 102 -7.57 -4.43 -3.10
N LEU A 103 -8.41 -4.61 -2.06
CA LEU A 103 -9.21 -5.82 -1.87
C LEU A 103 -10.19 -6.03 -3.03
N LEU A 104 -10.89 -4.99 -3.47
CA LEU A 104 -11.80 -5.06 -4.61
C LEU A 104 -11.08 -5.48 -5.89
N LEU A 105 -9.90 -4.91 -6.16
CA LEU A 105 -9.06 -5.28 -7.29
C LEU A 105 -8.58 -6.74 -7.20
N ALA A 106 -8.21 -7.21 -6.02
CA ALA A 106 -7.80 -8.59 -5.80
C ALA A 106 -8.98 -9.57 -6.06
N PHE A 107 -10.19 -9.26 -5.59
CA PHE A 107 -11.38 -10.03 -5.92
C PHE A 107 -11.70 -10.02 -7.40
N TYR A 108 -11.57 -8.87 -8.05
CA TYR A 108 -11.76 -8.75 -9.50
C TYR A 108 -10.77 -9.60 -10.28
N LEU A 109 -9.49 -9.57 -9.88
CA LEU A 109 -8.45 -10.41 -10.47
C LEU A 109 -8.78 -11.91 -10.30
N LYS A 110 -9.25 -12.31 -9.12
CA LYS A 110 -9.67 -13.70 -8.86
C LYS A 110 -10.84 -14.15 -9.75
N ILE A 111 -11.81 -13.26 -10.00
CA ILE A 111 -12.93 -13.55 -10.90
C ILE A 111 -12.44 -13.73 -12.34
N ILE A 112 -11.53 -12.87 -12.80
CA ILE A 112 -10.94 -12.97 -14.14
C ILE A 112 -10.11 -14.25 -14.27
N ASP A 113 -9.31 -14.60 -13.27
CA ASP A 113 -8.52 -15.83 -13.27
C ASP A 113 -9.40 -17.06 -13.47
N ARG A 114 -10.52 -17.14 -12.73
CA ARG A 114 -11.49 -18.24 -12.89
C ARG A 114 -12.14 -18.28 -14.27
N LYS A 115 -12.40 -17.11 -14.86
CA LYS A 115 -13.03 -17.01 -16.17
C LYS A 115 -12.10 -17.39 -17.31
N HIS A 116 -10.82 -17.04 -17.20
CA HIS A 116 -9.81 -17.24 -18.26
C HIS A 116 -8.85 -18.40 -17.96
N SER A 117 -8.94 -19.04 -16.79
CA SER A 117 -8.12 -20.18 -16.39
C SER A 117 -6.61 -19.91 -16.46
N PHE A 118 -6.17 -18.71 -16.04
CA PHE A 118 -4.74 -18.37 -16.01
C PHE A 118 -3.94 -19.21 -15.01
N GLY A 119 -4.61 -19.85 -14.05
CA GLY A 119 -3.98 -20.72 -13.05
C GLY A 119 -3.18 -19.95 -12.01
N LEU A 120 -3.62 -18.76 -11.62
CA LEU A 120 -2.91 -17.95 -10.63
C LEU A 120 -2.80 -18.62 -9.26
N GLU A 121 -3.79 -19.46 -8.91
CA GLU A 121 -3.81 -20.24 -7.65
C GLU A 121 -2.97 -21.54 -7.74
N GLN A 122 -2.50 -21.94 -8.92
CA GLN A 122 -1.73 -23.18 -9.10
C GLN A 122 -0.23 -22.94 -8.81
N PRO A 123 0.52 -23.96 -8.36
CA PRO A 123 1.95 -23.84 -8.18
C PRO A 123 2.68 -23.57 -9.50
N ASN A 124 3.82 -22.87 -9.46
CA ASN A 124 4.64 -22.54 -10.63
C ASN A 124 5.48 -23.72 -11.15
N ILE A 125 5.08 -24.94 -10.86
CA ILE A 125 5.77 -26.14 -11.31
C ILE A 125 5.21 -26.50 -12.68
N LYS A 126 5.95 -26.17 -13.73
CA LYS A 126 5.74 -26.81 -15.04
C LYS A 126 6.25 -28.25 -14.88
N ALA A 127 5.32 -29.21 -14.92
CA ALA A 127 5.69 -30.62 -15.04
C ALA A 127 6.35 -30.89 -16.39
#